data_b2cdb937fbf1b1e4574dcd90d44c1664
#
_entry.id   b2cdb937fbf1b1e4574dcd90d44c1664
#
_cell.length_a   1.000
_cell.length_b   1.000
_cell.length_c   1.000
_cell.angle_alpha   90.00
_cell.angle_beta   90.00
_cell.angle_gamma   90.00
#
_symmetry.space_group_name_H-M   'P 1'
#
loop_
_entity.id
_entity.type
_entity.pdbx_description
1 polymer ?
#
loop_
_entity_poly.entity_id
_entity_poly.type
_entity_poly.pdbx_seq_one_letter_code
_entity_poly.pdbx_strand_id
1 'polypeptide(L)'
;MNTIIVGTVKKINKVQTFTNEKTKKEFNKCEVIIDQNKNYKSALCIEFHQDNIDLTKRLELEHVYEFHINASSNEWNDKYYTSIDCWRIQKLD
;
A
#
# COMPACT_ATOMS: atom_id res chain seq x y z
N MET A 1 5.25 -3.33 -14.74
CA MET A 1 4.45 -4.57 -14.71
C MET A 1 3.35 -4.43 -13.68
N ASN A 2 2.13 -4.70 -14.09
CA ASN A 2 0.98 -4.59 -13.19
C ASN A 2 0.69 -5.95 -12.54
N THR A 3 0.62 -5.95 -11.22
CA THR A 3 0.34 -7.15 -10.46
C THR A 3 -0.96 -6.93 -9.68
N ILE A 4 -1.77 -7.97 -9.59
CA ILE A 4 -3.01 -7.92 -8.82
C ILE A 4 -2.88 -8.84 -7.63
N ILE A 5 -3.21 -8.31 -6.44
CA ILE A 5 -3.24 -9.08 -5.19
C ILE A 5 -4.66 -9.01 -4.65
N VAL A 6 -5.17 -10.13 -4.17
CA VAL A 6 -6.48 -10.21 -3.52
C VAL A 6 -6.27 -10.40 -2.02
N GLY A 7 -6.98 -9.62 -1.23
CA GLY A 7 -6.88 -9.75 0.21
C GLY A 7 -7.99 -9.05 0.96
N THR A 8 -8.08 -9.37 2.24
CA THR A 8 -9.04 -8.78 3.17
C THR A 8 -8.38 -7.63 3.93
N VAL A 9 -9.03 -6.49 3.99
CA VAL A 9 -8.49 -5.31 4.70
C VAL A 9 -8.58 -5.56 6.20
N LYS A 10 -7.43 -5.51 6.87
CA LYS A 10 -7.35 -5.73 8.32
C LYS A 10 -7.08 -4.47 9.11
N LYS A 11 -6.32 -3.54 8.55
CA LYS A 11 -5.98 -2.30 9.25
C LYS A 11 -5.66 -1.22 8.24
N ILE A 12 -6.17 -0.02 8.50
CA ILE A 12 -5.85 1.17 7.73
C ILE A 12 -5.14 2.14 8.66
N ASN A 13 -3.87 2.41 8.40
CA ASN A 13 -3.07 3.29 9.25
C ASN A 13 -3.33 4.75 8.89
N LYS A 14 -2.89 5.65 9.77
CA LYS A 14 -2.99 7.08 9.52
C LYS A 14 -2.05 7.48 8.38
N VAL A 15 -2.43 8.51 7.64
CA VAL A 15 -1.59 9.08 6.59
C VAL A 15 -0.30 9.62 7.21
N GLN A 16 0.83 9.28 6.61
CA GLN A 16 2.14 9.79 7.01
C GLN A 16 2.61 10.80 5.99
N THR A 17 3.21 11.89 6.47
CA THR A 17 3.74 12.93 5.61
C THR A 17 5.23 13.07 5.84
N PHE A 18 6.01 13.02 4.76
CA PHE A 18 7.45 13.19 4.78
C PHE A 18 7.81 14.44 3.97
N THR A 19 8.71 15.25 4.50
CA THR A 19 9.18 16.43 3.80
C THR A 19 10.64 16.23 3.41
N ASN A 20 10.94 16.43 2.12
CA ASN A 20 12.32 16.41 1.64
C ASN A 20 12.94 17.76 1.94
N GLU A 21 13.98 17.78 2.78
CA GLU A 21 14.61 19.03 3.22
C GLU A 21 15.29 19.79 2.08
N LYS A 22 15.78 19.06 1.06
CA LYS A 22 16.48 19.69 -0.05
C LYS A 22 15.53 20.36 -1.03
N THR A 23 14.41 19.70 -1.35
CA THR A 23 13.44 20.19 -2.34
C THR A 23 12.23 20.84 -1.71
N LYS A 24 12.06 20.68 -0.39
CA LYS A 24 10.90 21.14 0.38
C LYS A 24 9.57 20.60 -0.14
N LYS A 25 9.63 19.47 -0.85
CA LYS A 25 8.42 18.79 -1.33
C LYS A 25 7.93 17.80 -0.29
N GLU A 26 6.63 17.73 -0.14
CA GLU A 26 5.98 16.79 0.74
C GLU A 26 5.62 15.51 0.00
N PHE A 27 5.81 14.38 0.67
CA PHE A 27 5.41 13.08 0.18
C PHE A 27 4.46 12.45 1.20
N ASN A 28 3.27 12.11 0.76
CA ASN A 28 2.25 11.51 1.61
C ASN A 28 2.08 10.05 1.26
N LYS A 29 1.93 9.21 2.30
CA LYS A 29 1.60 7.81 2.09
C LYS A 29 0.68 7.30 3.18
N CYS A 30 -0.11 6.29 2.85
CA CYS A 30 -0.98 5.58 3.79
C CYS A 30 -0.70 4.09 3.67
N GLU A 31 -0.43 3.44 4.80
CA GLU A 31 -0.17 2.00 4.83
C GLU A 31 -1.43 1.26 5.22
N VAL A 32 -1.74 0.21 4.47
CA VAL A 32 -2.90 -0.64 4.70
C VAL A 32 -2.41 -2.08 4.84
N ILE A 33 -2.84 -2.74 5.90
CA ILE A 33 -2.48 -4.14 6.14
C ILE A 33 -3.63 -5.00 5.63
N ILE A 34 -3.29 -5.94 4.74
CA ILE A 34 -4.26 -6.89 4.22
C ILE A 34 -3.85 -8.31 4.58
N ASP A 35 -4.83 -9.21 4.59
CA ASP A 35 -4.61 -10.64 4.74
C ASP A 35 -4.90 -11.31 3.39
N GLN A 36 -3.90 -11.96 2.83
CA GLN A 36 -4.02 -12.63 1.54
C GLN A 36 -4.73 -13.99 1.65
N ASN A 37 -5.17 -14.36 2.86
CA ASN A 37 -5.89 -15.60 3.14
C ASN A 37 -5.07 -16.85 2.81
N LYS A 38 -3.76 -16.76 3.06
CA LYS A 38 -2.85 -17.89 2.95
C LYS A 38 -2.71 -18.58 4.31
N ASN A 39 -2.25 -19.83 4.31
CA ASN A 39 -2.05 -20.58 5.55
C ASN A 39 -0.86 -20.08 6.36
N TYR A 40 0.07 -19.35 5.74
CA TYR A 40 1.30 -18.94 6.41
C TYR A 40 1.78 -17.59 5.84
N LYS A 41 2.13 -16.66 6.74
CA LYS A 41 2.64 -15.33 6.38
C LYS A 41 1.74 -14.63 5.36
N SER A 42 0.45 -14.56 5.68
CA SER A 42 -0.52 -13.99 4.75
C SER A 42 -0.67 -12.48 4.85
N ALA A 43 -0.14 -11.86 5.91
CA ALA A 43 -0.22 -10.41 6.09
C ALA A 43 0.70 -9.69 5.10
N LEU A 44 0.20 -8.63 4.50
CA LEU A 44 0.95 -7.82 3.56
C LEU A 44 0.65 -6.34 3.80
N CYS A 45 1.70 -5.52 3.83
CA CYS A 45 1.55 -4.08 3.94
C CYS A 45 1.57 -3.47 2.54
N ILE A 46 0.50 -2.77 2.19
CA ILE A 46 0.38 -2.09 0.90
C ILE A 46 0.37 -0.59 1.18
N GLU A 47 1.12 0.17 0.38
CA GLU A 47 1.20 1.62 0.50
C GLU A 47 0.34 2.29 -0.55
N PHE A 48 -0.27 3.40 -0.17
CA PHE A 48 -0.99 4.27 -1.08
C PHE A 48 -0.29 5.63 -1.05
N HIS A 49 0.21 6.07 -2.21
CA HIS A 49 1.04 7.27 -2.30
C HIS A 49 0.28 8.42 -2.94
N GLN A 50 0.47 9.63 -2.40
CA GLN A 50 -0.01 10.88 -2.99
C GLN A 50 -1.51 10.81 -3.34
N ASP A 51 -1.86 11.03 -4.60
CA ASP A 51 -3.27 11.07 -5.02
C ASP A 51 -3.99 9.75 -4.81
N ASN A 52 -3.26 8.64 -4.78
CA ASN A 52 -3.87 7.32 -4.57
C ASN A 52 -4.32 7.10 -3.13
N ILE A 53 -3.92 7.96 -2.20
CA ILE A 53 -4.39 7.89 -0.81
C ILE A 53 -5.91 7.99 -0.74
N ASP A 54 -6.53 8.72 -1.67
CA ASP A 54 -7.99 8.84 -1.68
C ASP A 54 -8.69 7.50 -1.87
N LEU A 55 -8.02 6.51 -2.44
CA LEU A 55 -8.59 5.17 -2.57
C LEU A 55 -8.85 4.53 -1.20
N THR A 56 -8.04 4.87 -0.19
CA THR A 56 -8.20 4.29 1.14
C THR A 56 -9.53 4.66 1.78
N LYS A 57 -10.13 5.78 1.38
CA LYS A 57 -11.43 6.21 1.91
C LYS A 57 -12.56 5.28 1.46
N ARG A 58 -12.33 4.49 0.43
CA ARG A 58 -13.29 3.54 -0.11
C ARG A 58 -13.12 2.13 0.46
N LEU A 59 -12.05 1.91 1.24
CA LEU A 59 -11.76 0.62 1.85
C LEU A 59 -12.59 0.44 3.13
N GLU A 60 -13.10 -0.77 3.31
CA GLU A 60 -13.84 -1.15 4.51
C GLU A 60 -13.13 -2.32 5.18
N LEU A 61 -13.00 -2.25 6.50
CA LEU A 61 -12.36 -3.33 7.27
C LEU A 61 -13.15 -4.63 7.11
N GLU A 62 -12.43 -5.74 7.02
CA GLU A 62 -12.97 -7.09 6.90
C GLU A 62 -13.65 -7.38 5.57
N HIS A 63 -13.47 -6.51 4.56
CA HIS A 63 -13.97 -6.75 3.21
C HIS A 63 -12.83 -7.10 2.26
N VAL A 64 -13.14 -7.83 1.21
CA VAL A 64 -12.17 -8.35 0.25
C VAL A 64 -12.09 -7.45 -0.98
N TYR A 65 -10.86 -7.16 -1.40
CA TYR A 65 -10.60 -6.30 -2.56
C TYR A 65 -9.52 -6.89 -3.44
N GLU A 66 -9.58 -6.55 -4.72
CA GLU A 66 -8.42 -6.62 -5.61
C GLU A 66 -7.60 -5.35 -5.45
N PHE A 67 -6.30 -5.52 -5.30
CA PHE A 67 -5.36 -4.40 -5.24
C PHE A 67 -4.43 -4.49 -6.44
N HIS A 68 -4.47 -3.46 -7.28
CA HIS A 68 -3.57 -3.36 -8.43
C HIS A 68 -2.34 -2.62 -7.96
N ILE A 69 -1.20 -3.30 -7.97
CA ILE A 69 0.01 -2.81 -7.32
C ILE A 69 1.20 -2.74 -8.26
N ASN A 70 2.15 -1.90 -7.86
CA ASN A 70 3.51 -1.91 -8.38
C ASN A 70 4.45 -2.22 -7.22
N ALA A 71 5.42 -3.10 -7.47
CA ALA A 71 6.46 -3.38 -6.49
C ALA A 71 7.76 -2.77 -7.00
N SER A 72 8.47 -2.07 -6.12
CA SER A 72 9.75 -1.47 -6.46
C SER A 72 10.69 -1.54 -5.28
N SER A 73 11.98 -1.51 -5.55
CA SER A 73 13.00 -1.53 -4.52
C SER A 73 13.91 -0.32 -4.67
N ASN A 74 14.26 0.28 -3.54
CA ASN A 74 15.21 1.36 -3.49
C ASN A 74 16.46 0.90 -2.75
N GLU A 75 17.63 1.25 -3.27
CA GLU A 75 18.90 0.96 -2.62
C GLU A 75 19.29 2.13 -1.73
N TRP A 76 19.70 1.81 -0.49
CA TRP A 76 20.21 2.78 0.46
C TRP A 76 21.21 2.10 1.38
N ASN A 77 22.45 2.61 1.43
CA ASN A 77 23.54 2.02 2.24
C ASN A 77 23.72 0.52 1.97
N ASP A 78 23.77 0.14 0.69
CA ASP A 78 23.96 -1.25 0.24
C ASP A 78 22.83 -2.20 0.66
N LYS A 79 21.69 -1.63 1.07
CA LYS A 79 20.49 -2.41 1.38
C LYS A 79 19.36 -2.03 0.44
N TYR A 80 18.50 -3.01 0.17
CA TYR A 80 17.33 -2.78 -0.68
C TYR A 80 16.07 -2.79 0.17
N TYR A 81 15.24 -1.76 -0.02
CA TYR A 81 13.94 -1.66 0.63
C TYR A 81 12.87 -1.78 -0.44
N THR A 82 12.00 -2.77 -0.30
CA THR A 82 10.92 -3.01 -1.25
C THR A 82 9.64 -2.33 -0.78
N SER A 83 9.03 -1.56 -1.68
CA SER A 83 7.75 -0.93 -1.46
C SER A 83 6.72 -1.51 -2.41
N ILE A 84 5.51 -1.72 -1.90
CA ILE A 84 4.37 -2.18 -2.71
C ILE A 84 3.33 -1.06 -2.66
N ASP A 85 3.14 -0.36 -3.78
CA ASP A 85 2.19 0.74 -3.85
C ASP A 85 1.01 0.37 -4.73
N CYS A 86 -0.18 0.77 -4.26
CA CYS A 86 -1.42 0.46 -4.94
C CYS A 86 -1.92 1.69 -5.70
N TRP A 87 -2.39 1.47 -6.92
CA TRP A 87 -2.91 2.53 -7.78
C TRP A 87 -4.37 2.32 -8.18
N ARG A 88 -4.94 1.15 -7.87
CA ARG A 88 -6.34 0.86 -8.16
C ARG A 88 -6.86 -0.20 -7.21
N ILE A 89 -8.11 -0.08 -6.81
CA ILE A 89 -8.80 -1.09 -5.98
C ILE A 89 -10.13 -1.47 -6.62
N GLN A 90 -10.58 -2.69 -6.34
CA GLN A 90 -11.90 -3.15 -6.74
C GLN A 90 -12.46 -4.05 -5.64
N LYS A 91 -13.64 -3.72 -5.15
CA LYS A 91 -14.31 -4.52 -4.12
C LYS A 91 -14.85 -5.81 -4.73
N LEU A 92 -14.63 -6.93 -4.05
CA LEU A 92 -15.03 -8.25 -4.54
C LEU A 92 -16.22 -8.86 -3.80
N ASP A 93 -16.55 -8.37 -2.59
CA ASP A 93 -17.65 -8.93 -1.79
C ASP A 93 -18.79 -7.95 -1.51
#